data_e8ec79966e17a83fbd681fe4214a77b3
#
_entry.id   e8ec79966e17a83fbd681fe4214a77b3
#
_cell.length_a   1.000
_cell.length_b   1.000
_cell.length_c   1.000
_cell.angle_alpha   90.00
_cell.angle_beta   90.00
_cell.angle_gamma   90.00
#
_symmetry.space_group_name_H-M   'P 1'
#
loop_
_entity.id
_entity.type
_entity.pdbx_description
1 polymer ?
#
loop_
_entity_poly.entity_id
_entity_poly.type
_entity_poly.pdbx_seq_one_letter_code
_entity_poly.pdbx_strand_id
1 'polypeptide(L)'
;MNTRLRINLSGGDMAMCRIINLSSSGVSFSVDKNISERLASNRNLEDAKFTLPDGDMLSCNLEVKSYEYRKPPHRCTVIGARFDNLPRPSQKQLDKLIFTLQRLSRRTASS
;
A
#
# COMPACT_ATOMS: atom_id res chain seq x y z
N MET A 1 -1.51 4.00 14.39
CA MET A 1 -2.64 3.71 13.49
C MET A 1 -2.52 2.30 12.92
N ASN A 2 -3.64 1.58 12.86
CA ASN A 2 -3.64 0.15 12.53
C ASN A 2 -4.01 -0.15 11.08
N THR A 3 -3.66 0.73 10.15
CA THR A 3 -3.84 0.46 8.72
C THR A 3 -2.63 -0.29 8.18
N ARG A 4 -2.87 -1.47 7.64
CA ARG A 4 -1.83 -2.32 7.08
C ARG A 4 -2.16 -2.68 5.64
N LEU A 5 -1.13 -2.86 4.85
CA LEU A 5 -1.26 -3.32 3.48
C LEU A 5 -0.56 -4.67 3.35
N ARG A 6 -1.28 -5.64 2.79
CA ARG A 6 -0.73 -6.95 2.44
C ARG A 6 -0.78 -7.11 0.92
N ILE A 7 0.33 -7.49 0.33
CA ILE A 7 0.41 -7.75 -1.10
C ILE A 7 0.72 -9.22 -1.35
N ASN A 8 0.25 -9.73 -2.48
CA ASN A 8 0.57 -11.08 -2.95
C ASN A 8 1.67 -10.97 -4.00
N LEU A 9 2.73 -11.75 -3.82
CA LEU A 9 3.86 -11.81 -4.74
C LEU A 9 3.75 -13.06 -5.61
N SER A 10 4.43 -13.05 -6.75
CA SER A 10 4.51 -14.22 -7.62
C SER A 10 5.10 -15.41 -6.85
N GLY A 11 4.60 -16.62 -7.12
CA GLY A 11 5.02 -17.82 -6.42
C GLY A 11 4.25 -18.12 -5.14
N GLY A 12 3.17 -17.38 -4.86
CA GLY A 12 2.31 -17.63 -3.71
C GLY A 12 2.76 -16.98 -2.41
N ASP A 13 3.82 -16.19 -2.44
CA ASP A 13 4.28 -15.47 -1.26
C ASP A 13 3.45 -14.24 -0.99
N MET A 14 3.38 -13.86 0.28
CA MET A 14 2.73 -12.62 0.73
C MET A 14 3.75 -11.76 1.44
N ALA A 15 3.54 -10.44 1.39
CA ALA A 15 4.36 -9.48 2.11
C ALA A 15 3.49 -8.47 2.84
N MET A 16 3.83 -8.21 4.10
CA MET A 16 3.24 -7.12 4.87
C MET A 16 4.00 -5.85 4.58
N CYS A 17 3.27 -4.78 4.33
CA CYS A 17 3.85 -3.51 3.90
C CYS A 17 3.55 -2.40 4.89
N ARG A 18 4.47 -1.44 4.95
CA ARG A 18 4.27 -0.19 5.70
C ARG A 18 3.83 0.88 4.72
N ILE A 19 2.67 1.49 4.95
CA ILE A 19 2.16 2.56 4.10
C ILE A 19 2.95 3.84 4.38
N ILE A 20 3.48 4.44 3.31
CA ILE A 20 4.20 5.71 3.40
C ILE A 20 3.25 6.85 3.08
N ASN A 21 2.51 6.74 1.99
CA ASN A 21 1.56 7.75 1.56
C ASN A 21 0.40 7.10 0.82
N LEU A 22 -0.79 7.66 0.98
CA LEU A 22 -2.02 7.14 0.37
C LEU A 22 -2.81 8.29 -0.22
N SER A 23 -3.23 8.13 -1.47
CA SER A 23 -4.08 9.09 -2.18
C SER A 23 -5.23 8.37 -2.87
N SER A 24 -6.16 9.12 -3.45
CA SER A 24 -7.27 8.53 -4.19
C SER A 24 -6.84 7.80 -5.46
N SER A 25 -5.65 8.06 -5.97
CA SER A 25 -5.13 7.46 -7.20
C SER A 25 -4.13 6.35 -6.96
N GLY A 26 -3.48 6.30 -5.79
CA GLY A 26 -2.44 5.32 -5.57
C GLY A 26 -1.92 5.32 -4.15
N VAL A 27 -0.91 4.50 -3.94
CA VAL A 27 -0.29 4.30 -2.64
C VAL A 27 1.22 4.12 -2.81
N SER A 28 2.00 4.70 -1.89
CA SER A 28 3.40 4.36 -1.75
C SER A 28 3.60 3.61 -0.44
N PHE A 29 4.44 2.59 -0.49
CA PHE A 29 4.65 1.71 0.66
C PHE A 29 6.03 1.09 0.61
N SER A 30 6.44 0.49 1.72
CA SER A 30 7.72 -0.19 1.81
C SER A 30 7.56 -1.62 2.31
N VAL A 31 8.46 -2.49 1.86
CA VAL A 31 8.58 -3.88 2.28
C VAL A 31 9.97 -4.08 2.84
N ASP A 32 10.08 -4.69 4.01
CA ASP A 32 11.36 -4.86 4.73
C ASP A 32 12.21 -6.01 4.15
N LYS A 33 12.28 -6.08 2.83
CA LYS A 33 13.14 -7.01 2.11
C LYS A 33 13.29 -6.57 0.66
N ASN A 34 14.22 -7.17 -0.06
CA ASN A 34 14.40 -6.87 -1.48
C ASN A 34 13.46 -7.74 -2.32
N ILE A 35 12.44 -7.12 -2.92
CA ILE A 35 11.52 -7.78 -3.83
C ILE A 35 11.61 -7.24 -5.26
N SER A 36 12.72 -6.58 -5.59
CA SER A 36 12.90 -5.92 -6.89
C SER A 36 12.76 -6.88 -8.06
N GLU A 37 13.32 -8.09 -7.96
CA GLU A 37 13.23 -9.08 -9.03
C GLU A 37 11.79 -9.51 -9.30
N ARG A 38 11.00 -9.68 -8.24
CA ARG A 38 9.59 -10.05 -8.38
C ARG A 38 8.77 -8.95 -9.01
N LEU A 39 9.07 -7.70 -8.67
CA LEU A 39 8.39 -6.53 -9.27
C LEU A 39 8.80 -6.33 -10.72
N ALA A 40 10.04 -6.63 -11.07
CA ALA A 40 10.50 -6.58 -12.45
C ALA A 40 9.77 -7.62 -13.30
N SER A 41 9.49 -8.79 -12.75
CA SER A 41 8.77 -9.87 -13.45
C SER A 41 7.28 -9.60 -13.59
N ASN A 42 6.66 -8.97 -12.58
CA ASN A 42 5.22 -8.70 -12.57
C ASN A 42 4.92 -7.43 -11.81
N ARG A 43 4.45 -6.41 -12.53
CA ARG A 43 4.09 -5.11 -11.95
C ARG A 43 2.64 -5.02 -11.51
N ASN A 44 1.85 -6.06 -11.72
CA ASN A 44 0.46 -6.12 -11.30
C ASN A 44 0.36 -6.88 -9.99
N LEU A 45 -0.04 -6.19 -8.92
CA LEU A 45 -0.26 -6.79 -7.62
C LEU A 45 -1.77 -7.00 -7.45
N GLU A 46 -2.21 -8.23 -7.69
CA GLU A 46 -3.61 -8.58 -7.60
C GLU A 46 -4.02 -8.89 -6.17
N ASP A 47 -5.24 -8.54 -5.82
CA ASP A 47 -5.85 -8.85 -4.52
C ASP A 47 -5.02 -8.34 -3.34
N ALA A 48 -4.50 -7.12 -3.47
CA ALA A 48 -3.88 -6.44 -2.35
C ALA A 48 -4.94 -6.05 -1.32
N LYS A 49 -4.63 -6.20 -0.04
CA LYS A 49 -5.60 -5.98 1.03
C LYS A 49 -5.13 -4.96 2.04
N PHE A 50 -5.93 -3.90 2.19
CA PHE A 50 -5.76 -2.94 3.28
C PHE A 50 -6.62 -3.37 4.46
N THR A 51 -6.03 -3.40 5.65
CA THR A 51 -6.78 -3.55 6.89
C THR A 51 -7.10 -2.15 7.41
N LEU A 52 -8.40 -1.84 7.50
CA LEU A 52 -8.88 -0.53 7.93
C LEU A 52 -8.86 -0.42 9.47
N PRO A 53 -8.85 0.80 10.02
CA PRO A 53 -8.84 0.98 11.48
C PRO A 53 -10.02 0.36 12.21
N ASP A 54 -11.19 0.21 11.55
CA ASP A 54 -12.38 -0.42 12.12
C ASP A 54 -12.38 -1.95 12.00
N GLY A 55 -11.34 -2.53 11.42
CA GLY A 55 -11.22 -3.96 11.23
C GLY A 55 -11.70 -4.47 9.88
N ASP A 56 -12.36 -3.64 9.09
CA ASP A 56 -12.76 -4.01 7.73
C ASP A 56 -11.56 -4.13 6.81
N MET A 57 -11.73 -4.86 5.72
CA MET A 57 -10.70 -5.06 4.72
C MET A 57 -11.13 -4.48 3.38
N LEU A 58 -10.21 -3.78 2.74
CA LEU A 58 -10.39 -3.25 1.39
C LEU A 58 -9.48 -4.03 0.44
N SER A 59 -10.08 -4.75 -0.52
CA SER A 59 -9.34 -5.48 -1.56
C SER A 59 -9.24 -4.62 -2.81
N CYS A 60 -8.07 -4.62 -3.44
CA CYS A 60 -7.84 -3.87 -4.67
C CYS A 60 -6.70 -4.48 -5.47
N ASN A 61 -6.62 -4.08 -6.74
CA ASN A 61 -5.49 -4.41 -7.58
C ASN A 61 -4.60 -3.19 -7.72
N LEU A 62 -3.29 -3.40 -7.71
CA LEU A 62 -2.31 -2.33 -7.81
C LEU A 62 -1.43 -2.53 -9.04
N GLU A 63 -1.11 -1.45 -9.72
CA GLU A 63 -0.12 -1.43 -10.79
C GLU A 63 1.11 -0.69 -10.30
N VAL A 64 2.23 -1.39 -10.22
CA VAL A 64 3.49 -0.80 -9.76
C VAL A 64 4.02 0.16 -10.82
N LYS A 65 4.23 1.41 -10.42
CA LYS A 65 4.78 2.45 -11.29
C LYS A 65 6.26 2.69 -11.06
N SER A 66 6.70 2.52 -9.82
CA SER A 66 8.11 2.69 -9.46
C SER A 66 8.47 1.79 -8.30
N TYR A 67 9.71 1.37 -8.24
CA TYR A 67 10.24 0.66 -7.09
C TYR A 67 11.73 0.87 -6.99
N GLU A 68 12.23 0.88 -5.76
CA GLU A 68 13.65 1.06 -5.48
C GLU A 68 14.01 0.31 -4.20
N TYR A 69 15.02 -0.54 -4.29
CA TYR A 69 15.57 -1.16 -3.10
C TYR A 69 16.58 -0.22 -2.45
N ARG A 70 16.38 0.05 -1.16
CA ARG A 70 17.30 0.86 -0.36
C ARG A 70 18.24 -0.04 0.42
N LYS A 71 19.54 0.16 0.19
CA LYS A 71 20.58 -0.62 0.83
C LYS A 71 20.64 -0.35 2.34
N PRO A 72 21.37 -1.20 3.11
CA PRO A 72 21.56 -0.94 4.52
C PRO A 72 21.97 0.51 4.82
N PRO A 73 21.51 1.09 5.93
CA PRO A 73 20.80 0.42 7.03
C PRO A 73 19.30 0.20 6.81
N HIS A 74 18.70 0.73 5.76
CA HIS A 74 17.25 0.68 5.53
C HIS A 74 16.74 -0.71 5.18
N ARG A 75 17.39 -1.40 4.26
CA ARG A 75 17.08 -2.78 3.83
C ARG A 75 15.60 -2.97 3.47
N CYS A 76 15.06 -2.06 2.66
CA CYS A 76 13.66 -2.12 2.26
C CYS A 76 13.48 -1.78 0.80
N THR A 77 12.39 -2.27 0.20
CA THR A 77 11.97 -1.85 -1.14
C THR A 77 10.87 -0.82 -0.97
N VAL A 78 11.06 0.35 -1.56
CA VAL A 78 10.05 1.42 -1.59
C VAL A 78 9.33 1.34 -2.93
N ILE A 79 8.01 1.29 -2.89
CA ILE A 79 7.18 1.02 -4.06
C ILE A 79 6.13 2.12 -4.20
N GLY A 80 5.97 2.63 -5.42
CA GLY A 80 4.86 3.49 -5.79
C GLY A 80 3.94 2.74 -6.74
N ALA A 81 2.65 2.69 -6.40
CA ALA A 81 1.68 1.94 -7.18
C ALA A 81 0.39 2.74 -7.35
N ARG A 82 -0.32 2.46 -8.44
CA ARG A 82 -1.59 3.07 -8.78
C ARG A 82 -2.70 2.03 -8.60
N PHE A 83 -3.88 2.47 -8.14
CA PHE A 83 -5.05 1.60 -8.09
C PHE A 83 -5.52 1.28 -9.50
N ASP A 84 -5.77 0.01 -9.77
CA ASP A 84 -6.24 -0.49 -11.03
C ASP A 84 -7.72 -0.89 -10.92
N ASN A 85 -8.59 -0.22 -11.67
CA ASN A 85 -10.03 -0.51 -11.74
C ASN A 85 -10.71 -0.68 -10.37
N LEU A 86 -10.56 0.31 -9.51
CA LEU A 86 -11.16 0.26 -8.18
C LEU A 86 -12.69 0.41 -8.27
N PRO A 87 -13.48 -0.59 -7.82
CA PRO A 87 -14.94 -0.49 -7.83
C PRO A 87 -15.45 0.67 -6.95
N ARG A 88 -16.65 1.18 -7.26
CA ARG A 88 -17.23 2.30 -6.50
C ARG A 88 -17.32 2.07 -4.99
N PRO A 89 -17.81 0.90 -4.52
CA PRO A 89 -17.83 0.66 -3.07
C PRO A 89 -16.46 0.71 -2.43
N SER A 90 -15.43 0.17 -3.12
CA SER A 90 -14.05 0.21 -2.66
C SER A 90 -13.50 1.62 -2.70
N GLN A 91 -13.86 2.41 -3.70
CA GLN A 91 -13.45 3.81 -3.80
C GLN A 91 -13.99 4.62 -2.61
N LYS A 92 -15.23 4.37 -2.22
CA LYS A 92 -15.83 5.04 -1.05
C LYS A 92 -15.10 4.67 0.24
N GLN A 93 -14.76 3.40 0.41
CA GLN A 93 -13.98 2.94 1.57
C GLN A 93 -12.61 3.59 1.60
N LEU A 94 -11.96 3.68 0.44
CA LEU A 94 -10.66 4.32 0.31
C LEU A 94 -10.72 5.81 0.67
N ASP A 95 -11.71 6.52 0.14
CA ASP A 95 -11.89 7.95 0.43
C ASP A 95 -12.10 8.19 1.92
N LYS A 96 -12.88 7.33 2.56
CA LYS A 96 -13.11 7.39 4.02
C LYS A 96 -11.81 7.15 4.78
N LEU A 97 -11.02 6.19 4.36
CA LEU A 97 -9.72 5.89 4.97
C LEU A 97 -8.77 7.08 4.83
N ILE A 98 -8.66 7.64 3.64
CA ILE A 98 -7.80 8.80 3.38
C ILE A 98 -8.20 9.97 4.27
N PHE A 99 -9.49 10.24 4.37
CA PHE A 99 -10.00 11.30 5.24
C PHE A 99 -9.62 11.07 6.71
N THR A 100 -9.77 9.82 7.17
CA THR A 100 -9.39 9.45 8.54
C THR A 100 -7.90 9.67 8.78
N LEU A 101 -7.06 9.25 7.85
CA LEU A 101 -5.61 9.40 7.96
C LEU A 101 -5.21 10.88 7.99
N GLN A 102 -5.82 11.71 7.17
CA GLN A 102 -5.56 13.15 7.14
C GLN A 102 -5.95 13.82 8.46
N ARG A 103 -7.07 13.42 9.05
CA ARG A 103 -7.49 13.93 10.36
C ARG A 103 -6.47 13.60 11.45
N LEU A 104 -6.00 12.37 11.48
CA LEU A 104 -5.01 11.92 12.47
C LEU A 104 -3.69 12.67 12.30
N SER A 105 -3.26 12.87 11.06
CA SER A 105 -2.05 13.62 10.75
C SER A 105 -2.16 15.07 11.21
N ARG A 106 -3.31 15.71 11.00
CA ARG A 106 -3.56 17.09 11.46
C ARG A 106 -3.50 17.19 12.98
N ARG A 107 -4.08 16.21 13.70
CA ARG A 107 -4.01 16.19 15.16
C ARG A 107 -2.56 16.10 15.63
N THR A 108 -1.78 15.27 15.00
CA THR A 108 -0.37 15.11 15.34
C THR A 108 0.41 16.40 15.07
N ALA A 109 0.12 17.07 13.94
CA ALA A 109 0.81 18.29 13.55
C ALA A 109 0.45 19.49 14.40
N SER A 110 -0.74 19.50 15.03
CA SER A 110 -1.21 20.62 15.82
C SER A 110 -0.87 20.51 17.32
N SER A 111 -0.27 19.44 17.73
CA SER A 111 0.09 19.21 19.12
C SER A 111 1.51 19.66 19.46
#